data_f75746595601ad69e73aeb8c552efea1
#
_entry.id   f75746595601ad69e73aeb8c552efea1
#
_cell.length_a   1.000
_cell.length_b   1.000
_cell.length_c   1.000
_cell.angle_alpha   90.00
_cell.angle_beta   90.00
_cell.angle_gamma   90.00
#
_symmetry.space_group_name_H-M   'P 1'
#
loop_
_entity.id
_entity.type
_entity.pdbx_description
1 polymer ?
#
loop_
_entity_poly.entity_id
_entity_poly.type
_entity_poly.pdbx_seq_one_letter_code
_entity_poly.pdbx_strand_id
1 'polypeptide(L)'
;HLYTADRWDGNQITCTEGDLEWVKKNEIWRLNLWEGDRIFFRLLTEERAFFSLKLVYNIEGILQQAVLDGKELELFDILNEDGTKPGIVRERGVVHLDGSLHATVHIWIARPNKKSGYDILLQRRSHHKDSSPDCLDISSAGHISTGDDFLPSAMREAKEELGLTLDPEKLEELGFHRKKFEGEFYGRPFRDNQLSKVYLYIAAIDITKLTLQEEEVSEVIWMDYQECKKGIQENTIKNCIYLDEFELVGKGLGIEQ
;
A
#
# COMPACT_ATOMS: atom_id res chain seq x y z
N HIS A 1 24.65 16.16 9.67
CA HIS A 1 23.87 15.87 10.89
C HIS A 1 22.71 16.84 10.99
N LEU A 2 21.55 16.35 11.34
CA LEU A 2 20.34 17.12 11.62
C LEU A 2 20.20 17.25 13.13
N TYR A 3 19.88 18.46 13.61
CA TYR A 3 19.70 18.76 15.03
C TYR A 3 18.35 19.44 15.24
N THR A 4 17.72 19.20 16.38
CA THR A 4 16.56 19.95 16.86
C THR A 4 16.95 20.79 18.08
N ALA A 5 16.38 21.99 18.19
CA ALA A 5 16.56 22.87 19.34
C ALA A 5 15.21 23.46 19.75
N ASP A 6 14.89 23.38 21.02
CA ASP A 6 13.67 23.96 21.62
C ASP A 6 13.92 25.29 22.33
N ARG A 7 15.20 25.63 22.57
CA ARG A 7 15.65 26.89 23.19
C ARG A 7 16.91 27.41 22.51
N TRP A 8 16.97 28.69 22.26
CA TRP A 8 18.13 29.36 21.69
C TRP A 8 18.18 30.81 22.15
N ASP A 9 19.38 31.41 22.17
CA ASP A 9 19.64 32.79 22.40
C ASP A 9 20.35 33.41 21.18
N GLY A 10 20.14 34.72 20.94
CA GLY A 10 20.77 35.46 19.85
C GLY A 10 19.81 35.79 18.71
N ASN A 11 20.39 36.44 17.71
CA ASN A 11 19.66 36.88 16.52
C ASN A 11 20.11 36.06 15.28
N GLN A 12 19.18 35.90 14.35
CA GLN A 12 19.49 35.36 13.05
C GLN A 12 20.56 36.21 12.35
N ILE A 13 21.59 35.58 11.82
CA ILE A 13 22.67 36.22 11.06
C ILE A 13 22.58 35.80 9.58
N THR A 14 23.20 36.59 8.71
CA THR A 14 23.33 36.22 7.29
C THR A 14 24.14 34.93 7.18
N CYS A 15 23.60 33.97 6.43
CA CYS A 15 24.25 32.70 6.13
C CYS A 15 24.82 32.74 4.71
N THR A 16 26.04 32.21 4.52
CA THR A 16 26.68 32.11 3.19
C THR A 16 26.15 30.93 2.37
N GLU A 17 25.48 30.00 3.02
CA GLU A 17 24.91 28.77 2.40
C GLU A 17 23.48 28.98 1.86
N GLY A 18 22.86 30.12 2.15
CA GLY A 18 21.51 30.47 1.70
C GLY A 18 20.78 31.42 2.64
N ASP A 19 19.56 31.77 2.28
CA ASP A 19 18.71 32.60 3.10
C ASP A 19 18.02 31.77 4.19
N LEU A 20 18.05 32.25 5.43
CA LEU A 20 17.41 31.60 6.57
C LEU A 20 16.00 32.15 6.73
N GLU A 21 15.03 31.28 6.79
CA GLU A 21 13.61 31.61 6.96
C GLU A 21 12.95 30.76 8.06
N TRP A 22 12.11 31.41 8.87
CA TRP A 22 11.27 30.72 9.85
C TRP A 22 10.00 30.21 9.19
N VAL A 23 9.86 28.89 9.09
CA VAL A 23 8.70 28.24 8.51
C VAL A 23 7.89 27.55 9.61
N LYS A 24 6.58 27.75 9.62
CA LYS A 24 5.70 27.05 10.56
C LYS A 24 5.71 25.55 10.29
N LYS A 25 5.68 24.73 11.34
CA LYS A 25 5.74 23.26 11.26
C LYS A 25 4.71 22.66 10.29
N ASN A 26 3.50 23.22 10.24
CA ASN A 26 2.44 22.78 9.32
C ASN A 26 2.58 23.29 7.88
N GLU A 27 3.53 24.19 7.61
CA GLU A 27 3.78 24.75 6.29
C GLU A 27 5.01 24.11 5.59
N ILE A 28 5.81 23.33 6.33
CA ILE A 28 7.02 22.66 5.81
C ILE A 28 6.71 21.85 4.55
N TRP A 29 5.59 21.14 4.52
CA TRP A 29 5.20 20.28 3.42
C TRP A 29 4.90 21.01 2.10
N ARG A 30 4.75 22.34 2.12
CA ARG A 30 4.55 23.20 0.95
C ARG A 30 5.86 23.67 0.32
N LEU A 31 6.97 23.47 1.00
CA LEU A 31 8.29 23.82 0.49
C LEU A 31 8.71 22.87 -0.63
N ASN A 32 9.61 23.34 -1.48
CA ASN A 32 10.26 22.50 -2.48
C ASN A 32 11.31 21.62 -1.79
N LEU A 33 10.87 20.47 -1.27
CA LEU A 33 11.68 19.53 -0.52
C LEU A 33 12.18 18.41 -1.43
N TRP A 34 13.39 17.92 -1.14
CA TRP A 34 13.79 16.61 -1.63
C TRP A 34 12.91 15.52 -1.02
N GLU A 35 12.68 14.43 -1.72
CA GLU A 35 11.84 13.36 -1.20
C GLU A 35 12.38 12.74 0.09
N GLY A 36 13.71 12.68 0.26
CA GLY A 36 14.34 12.29 1.51
C GLY A 36 14.10 13.24 2.67
N ASP A 37 13.96 14.57 2.39
CA ASP A 37 13.64 15.55 3.43
C ASP A 37 12.24 15.29 3.99
N ARG A 38 11.30 14.87 3.17
CA ARG A 38 9.97 14.47 3.61
C ARG A 38 10.02 13.32 4.61
N ILE A 39 10.94 12.35 4.42
CA ILE A 39 11.11 11.23 5.34
C ILE A 39 11.56 11.72 6.72
N PHE A 40 12.63 12.50 6.80
CA PHE A 40 13.10 12.93 8.12
C PHE A 40 12.16 13.95 8.80
N PHE A 41 11.47 14.80 8.04
CA PHE A 41 10.45 15.68 8.65
C PHE A 41 9.28 14.87 9.21
N ARG A 42 8.84 13.80 8.54
CA ARG A 42 7.84 12.88 9.09
C ARG A 42 8.34 12.25 10.39
N LEU A 43 9.56 11.70 10.40
CA LEU A 43 10.16 11.09 11.58
C LEU A 43 10.30 12.07 12.77
N LEU A 44 10.64 13.33 12.50
CA LEU A 44 10.70 14.39 13.52
C LEU A 44 9.31 14.74 14.09
N THR A 45 8.25 14.68 13.26
CA THR A 45 6.89 14.91 13.75
C THR A 45 6.35 13.77 14.60
N GLU A 46 6.89 12.58 14.46
CA GLU A 46 6.58 11.40 15.26
C GLU A 46 7.29 11.37 16.62
N GLU A 47 8.01 12.45 16.97
CA GLU A 47 8.79 12.59 18.22
C GLU A 47 9.78 11.44 18.43
N ARG A 48 10.31 10.92 17.33
CA ARG A 48 11.24 9.80 17.35
C ARG A 48 12.55 10.25 18.01
N ALA A 49 13.11 9.37 18.85
CA ALA A 49 14.45 9.52 19.39
C ALA A 49 15.50 9.57 18.27
N PHE A 50 16.77 9.58 18.59
CA PHE A 50 17.84 9.52 17.60
C PHE A 50 17.61 8.41 16.58
N PHE A 51 17.81 8.72 15.32
CA PHE A 51 17.75 7.76 14.21
C PHE A 51 18.88 8.02 13.20
N SER A 52 19.24 7.01 12.44
CA SER A 52 20.10 7.14 11.27
C SER A 52 19.28 6.93 9.99
N LEU A 53 19.42 7.85 9.04
CA LEU A 53 18.74 7.77 7.75
C LEU A 53 19.78 7.89 6.63
N LYS A 54 19.93 6.82 5.83
CA LYS A 54 20.75 6.81 4.61
C LYS A 54 19.81 7.01 3.42
N LEU A 55 20.14 7.98 2.59
CA LEU A 55 19.41 8.30 1.36
C LEU A 55 20.37 8.18 0.17
N VAL A 56 19.93 7.52 -0.88
CA VAL A 56 20.68 7.39 -2.13
C VAL A 56 19.83 7.94 -3.26
N TYR A 57 20.40 8.85 -4.03
CA TYR A 57 19.79 9.46 -5.20
C TYR A 57 20.58 9.09 -6.44
N ASN A 58 19.92 9.02 -7.58
CA ASN A 58 20.59 8.93 -8.86
C ASN A 58 21.10 10.32 -9.31
N ILE A 59 21.76 10.37 -10.47
CA ILE A 59 22.32 11.63 -11.02
C ILE A 59 21.23 12.67 -11.37
N GLU A 60 20.01 12.23 -11.55
CA GLU A 60 18.85 13.07 -11.86
C GLU A 60 18.14 13.59 -10.60
N GLY A 61 18.63 13.20 -9.41
CA GLY A 61 18.06 13.60 -8.13
C GLY A 61 16.82 12.80 -7.72
N ILE A 62 16.59 11.64 -8.34
CA ILE A 62 15.49 10.74 -7.98
C ILE A 62 15.94 9.82 -6.85
N LEU A 63 15.14 9.70 -5.80
CA LEU A 63 15.40 8.82 -4.65
C LEU A 63 15.43 7.35 -5.11
N GLN A 64 16.52 6.64 -4.82
CA GLN A 64 16.72 5.25 -5.21
C GLN A 64 16.66 4.29 -4.01
N GLN A 65 17.09 4.76 -2.85
CA GLN A 65 17.10 3.96 -1.63
C GLN A 65 16.96 4.86 -0.41
N ALA A 66 16.19 4.40 0.55
CA ALA A 66 16.11 4.97 1.89
C ALA A 66 16.27 3.85 2.92
N VAL A 67 17.21 4.02 3.87
CA VAL A 67 17.47 3.03 4.93
C VAL A 67 17.40 3.73 6.27
N LEU A 68 16.47 3.31 7.13
CA LEU A 68 16.24 3.84 8.46
C LEU A 68 16.72 2.84 9.51
N ASP A 69 17.71 3.22 10.34
CA ASP A 69 18.29 2.38 11.40
C ASP A 69 18.70 0.98 10.91
N GLY A 70 19.23 0.93 9.67
CA GLY A 70 19.68 -0.31 9.02
C GLY A 70 18.59 -1.12 8.33
N LYS A 71 17.32 -0.69 8.37
CA LYS A 71 16.21 -1.32 7.64
C LYS A 71 15.85 -0.52 6.41
N GLU A 72 15.72 -1.19 5.28
CA GLU A 72 15.27 -0.59 4.03
C GLU A 72 13.80 -0.18 4.13
N LEU A 73 13.50 1.03 3.64
CA LEU A 73 12.14 1.57 3.57
C LEU A 73 11.57 1.29 2.18
N GLU A 74 10.28 0.99 2.12
CA GLU A 74 9.57 0.82 0.84
C GLU A 74 9.44 2.16 0.11
N LEU A 75 9.77 2.13 -1.18
CA LEU A 75 9.67 3.26 -2.08
C LEU A 75 8.69 2.96 -3.21
N PHE A 76 7.81 3.91 -3.51
CA PHE A 76 6.80 3.79 -4.57
C PHE A 76 7.01 4.84 -5.65
N ASP A 77 6.77 4.48 -6.90
CA ASP A 77 6.58 5.43 -7.97
C ASP A 77 5.25 6.17 -7.76
N ILE A 78 5.31 7.49 -7.72
CA ILE A 78 4.09 8.32 -7.66
C ILE A 78 3.47 8.39 -9.06
N LEU A 79 2.14 8.36 -9.12
CA LEU A 79 1.38 8.42 -10.35
C LEU A 79 0.67 9.77 -10.50
N ASN A 80 0.51 10.20 -11.74
CA ASN A 80 -0.47 11.21 -12.13
C ASN A 80 -1.89 10.61 -12.12
N GLU A 81 -2.92 11.44 -12.16
CA GLU A 81 -4.31 10.96 -12.19
C GLU A 81 -4.65 10.09 -13.42
N ASP A 82 -3.89 10.20 -14.49
CA ASP A 82 -4.01 9.37 -15.71
C ASP A 82 -3.21 8.05 -15.61
N GLY A 83 -2.57 7.77 -14.46
CA GLY A 83 -1.76 6.57 -14.23
C GLY A 83 -0.32 6.65 -14.76
N THR A 84 0.09 7.74 -15.39
CA THR A 84 1.47 7.93 -15.84
C THR A 84 2.41 8.24 -14.68
N LYS A 85 3.70 7.85 -14.80
CA LYS A 85 4.74 8.10 -13.80
C LYS A 85 5.47 9.43 -14.10
N PRO A 86 5.37 10.48 -13.26
CA PRO A 86 6.10 11.74 -13.46
C PRO A 86 7.60 11.64 -13.09
N GLY A 87 8.09 10.48 -12.65
CA GLY A 87 9.48 10.29 -12.22
C GLY A 87 9.73 10.67 -10.75
N ILE A 88 8.69 10.77 -9.95
CA ILE A 88 8.78 11.03 -8.50
C ILE A 88 8.71 9.69 -7.76
N VAL A 89 9.69 9.44 -6.89
CA VAL A 89 9.75 8.26 -6.02
C VAL A 89 9.64 8.71 -4.57
N ARG A 90 8.69 8.13 -3.83
CA ARG A 90 8.36 8.53 -2.47
C ARG A 90 8.29 7.35 -1.51
N GLU A 91 8.68 7.57 -0.27
CA GLU A 91 8.63 6.54 0.78
C GLU A 91 7.19 6.31 1.25
N ARG A 92 6.86 5.04 1.55
CA ARG A 92 5.53 4.56 1.94
C ARG A 92 4.84 5.40 3.02
N GLY A 93 5.54 5.72 4.11
CA GLY A 93 4.94 6.49 5.21
C GLY A 93 4.61 7.93 4.81
N VAL A 94 5.40 8.53 3.91
CA VAL A 94 5.11 9.84 3.33
C VAL A 94 3.93 9.77 2.38
N VAL A 95 3.85 8.72 1.54
CA VAL A 95 2.73 8.46 0.63
C VAL A 95 1.40 8.38 1.38
N HIS A 96 1.36 7.63 2.48
CA HIS A 96 0.15 7.52 3.30
C HIS A 96 -0.10 8.74 4.21
N LEU A 97 0.87 9.61 4.40
CA LEU A 97 0.68 10.88 5.10
C LEU A 97 0.03 11.92 4.19
N ASP A 98 0.50 12.05 2.94
CA ASP A 98 0.05 13.10 2.01
C ASP A 98 -1.03 12.65 1.02
N GLY A 99 -1.26 11.32 0.89
CA GLY A 99 -2.25 10.73 -0.02
C GLY A 99 -1.83 10.75 -1.48
N SER A 100 -0.53 10.65 -1.74
CA SER A 100 0.00 10.55 -3.11
C SER A 100 -0.51 9.30 -3.81
N LEU A 101 -0.89 9.44 -5.09
CA LEU A 101 -1.35 8.34 -5.90
C LEU A 101 -0.20 7.39 -6.21
N HIS A 102 -0.40 6.11 -5.94
CA HIS A 102 0.57 5.05 -6.17
C HIS A 102 -0.11 3.76 -6.67
N ALA A 103 0.69 2.86 -7.23
CA ALA A 103 0.22 1.62 -7.81
C ALA A 103 0.19 0.47 -6.81
N THR A 104 -0.83 -0.41 -6.95
CA THR A 104 -0.95 -1.66 -6.21
C THR A 104 -1.40 -2.79 -7.13
N VAL A 105 -1.29 -4.02 -6.66
CA VAL A 105 -1.87 -5.21 -7.30
C VAL A 105 -2.86 -5.86 -6.38
N HIS A 106 -3.97 -6.31 -6.95
CA HIS A 106 -5.01 -7.07 -6.26
C HIS A 106 -5.21 -8.40 -6.98
N ILE A 107 -5.13 -9.49 -6.25
CA ILE A 107 -5.29 -10.84 -6.78
C ILE A 107 -6.51 -11.48 -6.12
N TRP A 108 -7.51 -11.76 -6.90
CA TRP A 108 -8.68 -12.50 -6.49
C TRP A 108 -8.55 -13.94 -6.92
N ILE A 109 -8.69 -14.85 -5.98
CA ILE A 109 -8.62 -16.29 -6.23
C ILE A 109 -10.01 -16.88 -6.06
N ALA A 110 -10.50 -17.56 -7.08
CA ALA A 110 -11.82 -18.17 -7.10
C ALA A 110 -11.74 -19.66 -7.44
N ARG A 111 -12.74 -20.44 -7.01
CA ARG A 111 -12.93 -21.82 -7.42
C ARG A 111 -14.39 -22.08 -7.71
N PRO A 112 -14.74 -22.94 -8.69
CA PRO A 112 -16.11 -23.39 -8.86
C PRO A 112 -16.62 -24.09 -7.59
N ASN A 113 -17.87 -23.85 -7.20
CA ASN A 113 -18.49 -24.49 -6.06
C ASN A 113 -19.59 -25.47 -6.46
N LYS A 114 -20.11 -26.23 -5.50
CA LYS A 114 -21.14 -27.24 -5.73
C LYS A 114 -22.53 -26.66 -6.06
N LYS A 115 -22.73 -25.36 -5.89
CA LYS A 115 -24.00 -24.65 -6.13
C LYS A 115 -24.06 -24.00 -7.52
N SER A 116 -23.20 -24.43 -8.45
CA SER A 116 -23.05 -23.85 -9.79
C SER A 116 -22.61 -22.36 -9.78
N GLY A 117 -21.89 -21.95 -8.74
CA GLY A 117 -21.30 -20.63 -8.59
C GLY A 117 -19.80 -20.74 -8.29
N TYR A 118 -19.30 -19.75 -7.59
CA TYR A 118 -17.89 -19.70 -7.18
C TYR A 118 -17.77 -19.43 -5.68
N ASP A 119 -16.75 -20.03 -5.08
CA ASP A 119 -16.20 -19.57 -3.80
C ASP A 119 -15.02 -18.64 -4.10
N ILE A 120 -14.87 -17.59 -3.28
CA ILE A 120 -13.76 -16.66 -3.31
C ILE A 120 -12.86 -16.93 -2.11
N LEU A 121 -11.55 -16.97 -2.34
CA LEU A 121 -10.56 -17.01 -1.28
C LEU A 121 -10.42 -15.60 -0.69
N LEU A 122 -10.65 -15.46 0.59
CA LEU A 122 -10.45 -14.21 1.33
C LEU A 122 -9.33 -14.41 2.34
N GLN A 123 -8.50 -13.40 2.52
CA GLN A 123 -7.56 -13.33 3.64
C GLN A 123 -8.17 -12.55 4.81
N ARG A 124 -7.78 -12.91 6.03
CA ARG A 124 -7.96 -12.06 7.19
C ARG A 124 -6.66 -11.33 7.47
N ARG A 125 -6.71 -10.01 7.43
CA ARG A 125 -5.55 -9.15 7.72
C ARG A 125 -5.03 -9.41 9.13
N SER A 126 -3.73 -9.45 9.28
CA SER A 126 -3.10 -9.60 10.59
C SER A 126 -3.52 -8.48 11.55
N HIS A 127 -3.59 -8.82 12.84
CA HIS A 127 -3.83 -7.84 13.91
C HIS A 127 -2.75 -6.73 13.97
N HIS A 128 -1.58 -7.00 13.43
CA HIS A 128 -0.42 -6.08 13.43
C HIS A 128 -0.40 -5.11 12.26
N LYS A 129 -1.37 -5.19 11.34
CA LYS A 129 -1.42 -4.29 10.18
C LYS A 129 -1.67 -2.83 10.57
N ASP A 130 -1.00 -1.91 9.87
CA ASP A 130 -1.12 -0.46 10.07
C ASP A 130 -2.54 0.07 9.80
N SER A 131 -3.31 -0.65 8.98
CA SER A 131 -4.68 -0.27 8.61
C SER A 131 -5.58 -1.49 8.57
N SER A 132 -6.88 -1.30 8.92
CA SER A 132 -7.93 -2.31 8.85
C SER A 132 -7.55 -3.68 9.45
N PRO A 133 -7.02 -3.77 10.69
CA PRO A 133 -6.65 -5.04 11.30
C PRO A 133 -7.87 -5.94 11.49
N ASP A 134 -7.66 -7.26 11.38
CA ASP A 134 -8.68 -8.32 11.54
C ASP A 134 -9.82 -8.28 10.52
N CYS A 135 -9.77 -7.43 9.49
CA CYS A 135 -10.77 -7.39 8.43
C CYS A 135 -10.54 -8.52 7.43
N LEU A 136 -11.62 -9.05 6.86
CA LEU A 136 -11.55 -9.83 5.62
C LEU A 136 -11.19 -8.91 4.46
N ASP A 137 -10.32 -9.40 3.59
CA ASP A 137 -9.77 -8.67 2.47
C ASP A 137 -9.63 -9.58 1.24
N ILE A 138 -9.18 -9.02 0.14
CA ILE A 138 -8.83 -9.67 -1.13
C ILE A 138 -7.94 -10.89 -0.87
N SER A 139 -7.85 -11.84 -1.79
CA SER A 139 -7.04 -13.06 -1.60
C SER A 139 -5.57 -12.75 -1.34
N SER A 140 -4.99 -11.83 -2.12
CA SER A 140 -3.64 -11.25 -1.90
C SER A 140 -3.58 -9.87 -2.52
N ALA A 141 -2.91 -8.93 -1.88
CA ALA A 141 -2.79 -7.55 -2.36
C ALA A 141 -1.49 -6.91 -1.85
N GLY A 142 -0.82 -6.19 -2.73
CA GLY A 142 0.42 -5.53 -2.34
C GLY A 142 0.75 -4.27 -3.14
N HIS A 143 1.71 -3.52 -2.63
CA HIS A 143 2.23 -2.34 -3.30
C HIS A 143 3.26 -2.72 -4.37
N ILE A 144 3.35 -1.88 -5.38
CA ILE A 144 4.39 -1.99 -6.40
C ILE A 144 5.57 -1.14 -5.97
N SER A 145 6.70 -1.80 -5.71
CA SER A 145 7.95 -1.12 -5.41
C SER A 145 8.44 -0.32 -6.62
N THR A 146 9.19 0.74 -6.37
CA THR A 146 9.73 1.57 -7.45
C THR A 146 10.53 0.72 -8.45
N GLY A 147 10.25 0.92 -9.73
CA GLY A 147 10.89 0.18 -10.83
C GLY A 147 10.27 -1.18 -11.17
N ASP A 148 9.36 -1.69 -10.34
CA ASP A 148 8.66 -2.95 -10.61
C ASP A 148 7.43 -2.73 -11.50
N ASP A 149 6.96 -3.85 -12.10
CA ASP A 149 5.74 -3.93 -12.89
C ASP A 149 4.64 -4.71 -12.16
N PHE A 150 3.40 -4.58 -12.63
CA PHE A 150 2.21 -5.17 -12.02
C PHE A 150 2.27 -6.69 -11.91
N LEU A 151 2.54 -7.41 -13.02
CA LEU A 151 2.51 -8.87 -13.02
C LEU A 151 3.60 -9.49 -12.14
N PRO A 152 4.88 -9.08 -12.22
CA PRO A 152 5.91 -9.55 -11.29
C PRO A 152 5.57 -9.27 -9.82
N SER A 153 5.00 -8.09 -9.52
CA SER A 153 4.57 -7.75 -8.16
C SER A 153 3.44 -8.65 -7.69
N ALA A 154 2.44 -8.92 -8.52
CA ALA A 154 1.35 -9.85 -8.19
C ALA A 154 1.88 -11.25 -7.86
N MET A 155 2.82 -11.76 -8.66
CA MET A 155 3.43 -13.07 -8.43
C MET A 155 4.23 -13.10 -7.11
N ARG A 156 4.95 -12.03 -6.81
CA ARG A 156 5.71 -11.88 -5.57
C ARG A 156 4.79 -11.84 -4.36
N GLU A 157 3.76 -10.98 -4.35
CA GLU A 157 2.82 -10.85 -3.23
C GLU A 157 2.09 -12.17 -2.91
N ALA A 158 1.57 -12.88 -3.93
CA ALA A 158 0.94 -14.18 -3.72
C ALA A 158 1.92 -15.20 -3.09
N LYS A 159 3.20 -15.11 -3.46
CA LYS A 159 4.24 -15.98 -2.91
C LYS A 159 4.63 -15.60 -1.48
N GLU A 160 4.74 -14.31 -1.19
CA GLU A 160 5.12 -13.81 0.14
C GLU A 160 3.98 -13.98 1.15
N GLU A 161 2.78 -13.51 0.82
CA GLU A 161 1.64 -13.53 1.75
C GLU A 161 1.04 -14.92 1.96
N LEU A 162 0.96 -15.75 0.90
CA LEU A 162 0.22 -17.02 0.92
C LEU A 162 1.11 -18.25 0.68
N GLY A 163 2.38 -18.07 0.32
CA GLY A 163 3.24 -19.17 -0.11
C GLY A 163 2.86 -19.75 -1.48
N LEU A 164 1.99 -19.07 -2.25
CA LEU A 164 1.49 -19.54 -3.54
C LEU A 164 2.42 -19.17 -4.69
N THR A 165 2.76 -20.14 -5.52
CA THR A 165 3.35 -19.90 -6.84
C THR A 165 2.24 -19.98 -7.86
N LEU A 166 1.80 -18.83 -8.37
CA LEU A 166 0.77 -18.75 -9.40
C LEU A 166 1.36 -19.04 -10.79
N ASP A 167 0.50 -19.49 -11.70
CA ASP A 167 0.83 -19.64 -13.11
C ASP A 167 0.44 -18.33 -13.83
N PRO A 168 1.40 -17.54 -14.34
CA PRO A 168 1.10 -16.24 -14.94
C PRO A 168 0.17 -16.33 -16.15
N GLU A 169 0.15 -17.47 -16.87
CA GLU A 169 -0.73 -17.68 -18.03
C GLU A 169 -2.20 -17.84 -17.63
N LYS A 170 -2.48 -18.15 -16.37
CA LYS A 170 -3.85 -18.29 -15.83
C LYS A 170 -4.31 -17.07 -15.05
N LEU A 171 -3.47 -16.06 -14.91
CA LEU A 171 -3.81 -14.83 -14.21
C LEU A 171 -4.51 -13.87 -15.18
N GLU A 172 -5.83 -13.82 -15.10
CA GLU A 172 -6.66 -12.97 -15.95
C GLU A 172 -6.66 -11.53 -15.44
N GLU A 173 -6.34 -10.57 -16.31
CA GLU A 173 -6.41 -9.14 -16.00
C GLU A 173 -7.84 -8.64 -16.17
N LEU A 174 -8.46 -8.15 -15.08
CA LEU A 174 -9.82 -7.61 -15.11
C LEU A 174 -9.86 -6.09 -15.37
N GLY A 175 -8.75 -5.39 -15.17
CA GLY A 175 -8.64 -3.96 -15.35
C GLY A 175 -8.07 -3.24 -14.13
N PHE A 176 -8.46 -1.97 -13.96
CA PHE A 176 -7.99 -1.15 -12.85
C PHE A 176 -9.14 -0.78 -11.93
N HIS A 177 -8.85 -0.75 -10.62
CA HIS A 177 -9.71 -0.19 -9.60
C HIS A 177 -9.05 1.02 -8.94
N ARG A 178 -9.83 2.09 -8.75
CA ARG A 178 -9.36 3.31 -8.12
C ARG A 178 -9.91 3.41 -6.72
N LYS A 179 -9.02 3.39 -5.72
CA LYS A 179 -9.37 3.53 -4.31
C LYS A 179 -8.87 4.86 -3.76
N LYS A 180 -9.72 5.55 -3.02
CA LYS A 180 -9.32 6.68 -2.21
C LYS A 180 -9.94 6.55 -0.82
N PHE A 181 -9.11 6.56 0.20
CA PHE A 181 -9.51 6.49 1.59
C PHE A 181 -8.78 7.56 2.39
N GLU A 182 -9.51 8.25 3.26
CA GLU A 182 -8.95 9.17 4.24
C GLU A 182 -9.53 8.82 5.61
N GLY A 183 -8.67 8.60 6.59
CA GLY A 183 -9.08 8.22 7.94
C GLY A 183 -7.94 8.33 8.93
N GLU A 184 -8.10 7.64 10.04
CA GLU A 184 -7.12 7.59 11.12
C GLU A 184 -6.96 6.16 11.61
N PHE A 185 -5.72 5.70 11.77
CA PHE A 185 -5.41 4.45 12.42
C PHE A 185 -4.38 4.70 13.54
N TYR A 186 -4.65 4.14 14.72
CA TYR A 186 -3.77 4.27 15.89
C TYR A 186 -3.43 5.72 16.25
N GLY A 187 -4.39 6.65 16.11
CA GLY A 187 -4.21 8.08 16.41
C GLY A 187 -3.38 8.85 15.37
N ARG A 188 -3.16 8.29 14.18
CA ARG A 188 -2.40 8.92 13.08
C ARG A 188 -3.24 9.06 11.83
N PRO A 189 -3.17 10.20 11.13
CA PRO A 189 -3.79 10.36 9.82
C PRO A 189 -3.26 9.32 8.82
N PHE A 190 -4.16 8.72 8.07
CA PHE A 190 -3.84 7.76 7.03
C PHE A 190 -4.64 8.10 5.78
N ARG A 191 -3.95 8.33 4.67
CA ARG A 191 -4.53 8.61 3.37
C ARG A 191 -4.04 7.57 2.39
N ASP A 192 -4.98 6.83 1.82
CA ASP A 192 -4.70 5.78 0.87
C ASP A 192 -5.32 6.15 -0.49
N ASN A 193 -4.47 6.31 -1.49
CA ASN A 193 -4.84 6.76 -2.80
C ASN A 193 -4.18 5.84 -3.83
N GLN A 194 -4.91 4.78 -4.23
CA GLN A 194 -4.35 3.67 -4.98
C GLN A 194 -4.97 3.57 -6.38
N LEU A 195 -4.13 3.17 -7.33
CA LEU A 195 -4.54 2.62 -8.62
C LEU A 195 -4.15 1.14 -8.64
N SER A 196 -5.12 0.28 -8.39
CA SER A 196 -4.90 -1.16 -8.25
C SER A 196 -5.15 -1.86 -9.56
N LYS A 197 -4.19 -2.64 -10.04
CA LYS A 197 -4.42 -3.58 -11.13
C LYS A 197 -5.02 -4.85 -10.58
N VAL A 198 -6.21 -5.20 -11.06
CA VAL A 198 -7.02 -6.30 -10.53
C VAL A 198 -6.84 -7.54 -11.42
N TYR A 199 -6.46 -8.64 -10.77
CA TYR A 199 -6.29 -9.94 -11.40
C TYR A 199 -7.24 -10.97 -10.82
N LEU A 200 -7.71 -11.89 -11.66
CA LEU A 200 -8.48 -13.07 -11.28
C LEU A 200 -7.69 -14.33 -11.57
N TYR A 201 -7.65 -15.25 -10.61
CA TYR A 201 -7.04 -16.56 -10.73
C TYR A 201 -8.03 -17.65 -10.34
N ILE A 202 -8.43 -18.48 -11.29
CA ILE A 202 -9.40 -19.56 -11.05
C ILE A 202 -8.66 -20.87 -10.81
N ALA A 203 -8.65 -21.31 -9.54
CA ALA A 203 -7.99 -22.55 -9.14
C ALA A 203 -8.55 -23.13 -7.84
N ALA A 204 -8.64 -24.44 -7.73
CA ALA A 204 -8.96 -25.15 -6.50
C ALA A 204 -7.71 -25.26 -5.61
N ILE A 205 -7.49 -24.29 -4.73
CA ILE A 205 -6.34 -24.26 -3.83
C ILE A 205 -6.70 -24.95 -2.51
N ASP A 206 -5.82 -25.85 -2.07
CA ASP A 206 -5.89 -26.47 -0.74
C ASP A 206 -5.30 -25.47 0.29
N ILE A 207 -6.18 -24.75 0.98
CA ILE A 207 -5.77 -23.73 1.95
C ILE A 207 -5.00 -24.28 3.16
N THR A 208 -5.08 -25.60 3.42
CA THR A 208 -4.32 -26.23 4.51
C THR A 208 -2.83 -26.39 4.21
N LYS A 209 -2.43 -26.17 2.96
CA LYS A 209 -1.04 -26.24 2.47
C LYS A 209 -0.39 -24.87 2.27
N LEU A 210 -1.14 -23.81 2.51
CA LEU A 210 -0.60 -22.45 2.40
C LEU A 210 0.39 -22.17 3.54
N THR A 211 1.36 -21.33 3.23
CA THR A 211 2.30 -20.78 4.22
C THR A 211 2.03 -19.29 4.30
N LEU A 212 1.31 -18.90 5.34
CA LEU A 212 0.92 -17.51 5.52
C LEU A 212 2.07 -16.70 6.14
N GLN A 213 2.26 -15.49 5.65
CA GLN A 213 3.11 -14.48 6.28
C GLN A 213 2.33 -13.87 7.46
N GLU A 214 2.60 -14.33 8.68
CA GLU A 214 1.79 -14.03 9.88
C GLU A 214 1.72 -12.53 10.21
N GLU A 215 2.74 -11.74 9.80
CA GLU A 215 2.74 -10.29 9.94
C GLU A 215 1.67 -9.62 9.05
N GLU A 216 1.33 -10.25 7.91
CA GLU A 216 0.39 -9.71 6.92
C GLU A 216 -0.97 -10.39 6.99
N VAL A 217 -1.00 -11.72 7.08
CA VAL A 217 -2.19 -12.56 6.94
C VAL A 217 -2.32 -13.52 8.13
N SER A 218 -3.39 -13.40 8.90
CA SER A 218 -3.65 -14.30 10.05
C SER A 218 -4.43 -15.56 9.69
N GLU A 219 -5.24 -15.51 8.64
CA GLU A 219 -6.12 -16.60 8.23
C GLU A 219 -6.52 -16.44 6.76
N VAL A 220 -6.86 -17.54 6.11
CA VAL A 220 -7.54 -17.54 4.81
C VAL A 220 -8.78 -18.43 4.86
N ILE A 221 -9.85 -17.99 4.20
CA ILE A 221 -11.14 -18.70 4.15
C ILE A 221 -11.70 -18.73 2.74
N TRP A 222 -12.41 -19.80 2.41
CA TRP A 222 -13.28 -19.84 1.23
C TRP A 222 -14.67 -19.38 1.61
N MET A 223 -15.25 -18.44 0.88
CA MET A 223 -16.61 -17.95 1.05
C MET A 223 -17.34 -17.94 -0.28
N ASP A 224 -18.60 -18.39 -0.30
CA ASP A 224 -19.44 -18.29 -1.50
C ASP A 224 -19.55 -16.82 -1.96
N TYR A 225 -19.44 -16.59 -3.28
CA TYR A 225 -19.46 -15.24 -3.84
C TYR A 225 -20.70 -14.44 -3.44
N GLN A 226 -21.90 -15.04 -3.53
CA GLN A 226 -23.15 -14.35 -3.21
C GLN A 226 -23.27 -14.08 -1.72
N GLU A 227 -22.81 -15.00 -0.88
CA GLU A 227 -22.76 -14.81 0.57
C GLU A 227 -21.79 -13.67 0.93
N CYS A 228 -20.61 -13.65 0.30
CA CYS A 228 -19.63 -12.58 0.50
C CYS A 228 -20.20 -11.21 0.04
N LYS A 229 -20.78 -11.13 -1.17
CA LYS A 229 -21.40 -9.92 -1.69
C LYS A 229 -22.45 -9.36 -0.76
N LYS A 230 -23.34 -10.23 -0.30
CA LYS A 230 -24.37 -9.87 0.68
C LYS A 230 -23.76 -9.36 1.98
N GLY A 231 -22.76 -10.07 2.51
CA GLY A 231 -22.06 -9.68 3.73
C GLY A 231 -21.40 -8.30 3.66
N ILE A 232 -20.82 -7.96 2.50
CA ILE A 232 -20.25 -6.63 2.23
C ILE A 232 -21.35 -5.57 2.18
N GLN A 233 -22.42 -5.80 1.40
CA GLN A 233 -23.52 -4.86 1.22
C GLN A 233 -24.28 -4.56 2.52
N GLU A 234 -24.55 -5.59 3.32
CA GLU A 234 -25.28 -5.49 4.59
C GLU A 234 -24.38 -5.17 5.79
N ASN A 235 -23.05 -5.07 5.55
CA ASN A 235 -22.03 -4.85 6.59
C ASN A 235 -22.13 -5.88 7.75
N THR A 236 -22.42 -7.13 7.40
CA THR A 236 -22.56 -8.24 8.37
C THR A 236 -21.25 -9.01 8.58
N ILE A 237 -20.26 -8.77 7.75
CA ILE A 237 -18.89 -9.28 7.89
C ILE A 237 -17.92 -8.11 8.10
N LYS A 238 -16.95 -8.26 9.01
CA LYS A 238 -15.87 -7.28 9.20
C LYS A 238 -14.94 -7.37 8.01
N ASN A 239 -14.97 -6.39 7.12
CA ASN A 239 -14.19 -6.40 5.87
C ASN A 239 -13.68 -5.00 5.51
N CYS A 240 -12.72 -4.94 4.59
CA CYS A 240 -12.24 -3.73 3.93
C CYS A 240 -12.31 -3.81 2.40
N ILE A 241 -13.18 -4.68 1.89
CA ILE A 241 -13.41 -4.93 0.47
C ILE A 241 -14.31 -3.84 -0.12
N TYR A 242 -13.95 -3.34 -1.29
CA TYR A 242 -14.77 -2.39 -2.05
C TYR A 242 -15.74 -3.15 -2.95
N LEU A 243 -17.03 -2.81 -2.85
CA LEU A 243 -18.10 -3.52 -3.56
C LEU A 243 -17.96 -3.43 -5.08
N ASP A 244 -17.55 -2.28 -5.60
CA ASP A 244 -17.36 -2.06 -7.04
C ASP A 244 -16.23 -2.90 -7.63
N GLU A 245 -15.15 -3.10 -6.87
CA GLU A 245 -14.08 -4.03 -7.26
C GLU A 245 -14.55 -5.49 -7.17
N PHE A 246 -15.30 -5.84 -6.12
CA PHE A 246 -15.86 -7.18 -5.97
C PHE A 246 -16.85 -7.51 -7.11
N GLU A 247 -17.63 -6.54 -7.57
CA GLU A 247 -18.49 -6.69 -8.74
C GLU A 247 -17.71 -6.83 -10.05
N LEU A 248 -16.55 -6.17 -10.18
CA LEU A 248 -15.64 -6.39 -11.31
C LEU A 248 -15.18 -7.87 -11.36
N VAL A 249 -14.87 -8.46 -10.22
CA VAL A 249 -14.55 -9.90 -10.11
C VAL A 249 -15.74 -10.75 -10.54
N GLY A 250 -16.96 -10.43 -10.11
CA GLY A 250 -18.17 -11.12 -10.52
C GLY A 250 -18.41 -11.09 -12.03
N LYS A 251 -18.06 -9.99 -12.71
CA LYS A 251 -18.09 -9.89 -14.19
C LYS A 251 -17.04 -10.80 -14.83
N GLY A 252 -15.81 -10.83 -14.29
CA GLY A 252 -14.76 -11.75 -14.73
C GLY A 252 -15.17 -13.22 -14.57
N LEU A 253 -15.94 -13.55 -13.54
CA LEU A 253 -16.47 -14.88 -13.30
C LEU A 253 -17.73 -15.21 -14.15
N GLY A 254 -18.28 -14.22 -14.89
CA GLY A 254 -19.49 -14.37 -15.68
C GLY A 254 -20.78 -14.55 -14.86
N ILE A 255 -20.79 -14.11 -13.61
CA ILE A 255 -21.94 -14.20 -12.67
C ILE A 255 -22.57 -12.82 -12.37
N GLU A 256 -21.95 -11.76 -12.81
CA GLU A 256 -22.48 -10.38 -12.80
C GLU A 256 -22.61 -9.85 -14.23
N GLN A 257 -23.51 -8.88 -14.46
CA GLN A 257 -23.72 -8.22 -15.77
C GLN A 257 -23.01 -6.86 -15.85
#